data_b00168d11986d6bfc59a8717c8c6f813
#
_entry.id   b00168d11986d6bfc59a8717c8c6f813
#
_cell.length_a   1.000
_cell.length_b   1.000
_cell.length_c   1.000
_cell.angle_alpha   90.00
_cell.angle_beta   90.00
_cell.angle_gamma   90.00
#
_symmetry.space_group_name_H-M   'P 1'
#
loop_
_entity.id
_entity.type
_entity.pdbx_description
1 polymer ?
#
loop_
_entity_poly.entity_id
_entity_poly.type
_entity_poly.pdbx_seq_one_letter_code
_entity_poly.pdbx_strand_id
1 'polypeptide(L)'
;MSRPETTLPAELVRLINKLFQKCLTYIKYSIITKKKPKNILQSKFYYNNYYFFIISSHIIETQIEMAERCVEILAIPEGKDCLILDIGCGSGLSGSVLTDHGYEWIGVDISASMLEVAKENEVEGDLINLDIGQGFSFRPGSFDYAISVSALQWLCIAEKSSYNVNRRLKNFFVSLYKCLTIGARCAFQFYPANPEQINLITKSALENGFTGGIVVDFPHSTKKKKYYLFLQAGFTKESIKDVMDAIPKNDIDDDEEDEKVDVVRERRKLKKQKYHESRFKSREWILKKKK
;
A
#
# COMPACT_ATOMS: atom_id res chain seq x y z
N MET A 1 12.34 28.65 -1.41
CA MET A 1 11.61 27.88 -2.45
C MET A 1 12.10 26.44 -2.35
N SER A 2 11.41 25.59 -1.57
CA SER A 2 11.70 24.18 -1.46
C SER A 2 11.02 23.44 -2.60
N ARG A 3 11.79 22.66 -3.37
CA ARG A 3 11.27 21.81 -4.44
C ARG A 3 10.25 20.82 -3.87
N PRO A 4 9.10 20.61 -4.51
CA PRO A 4 8.20 19.50 -4.14
C PRO A 4 8.97 18.19 -4.33
N GLU A 5 8.90 17.28 -3.36
CA GLU A 5 9.36 15.91 -3.51
C GLU A 5 8.56 15.28 -4.67
N THR A 6 9.22 15.18 -5.81
CA THR A 6 8.65 14.64 -7.04
C THR A 6 8.39 13.14 -6.82
N THR A 7 7.15 12.74 -6.94
CA THR A 7 6.77 11.34 -7.19
C THR A 7 7.66 10.78 -8.31
N LEU A 8 8.32 9.66 -8.03
CA LEU A 8 9.23 9.03 -8.97
C LEU A 8 8.51 8.74 -10.30
N PRO A 9 9.08 9.13 -11.46
CA PRO A 9 8.51 8.80 -12.76
C PRO A 9 8.30 7.30 -12.92
N ALA A 10 7.24 6.88 -13.61
CA ALA A 10 6.92 5.46 -13.82
C ALA A 10 8.08 4.66 -14.44
N GLU A 11 8.89 5.28 -15.29
CA GLU A 11 10.13 4.69 -15.83
C GLU A 11 11.18 4.46 -14.75
N LEU A 12 11.29 5.35 -13.79
CA LEU A 12 12.22 5.21 -12.68
C LEU A 12 11.76 4.10 -11.73
N VAL A 13 10.47 3.95 -11.49
CA VAL A 13 9.89 2.83 -10.74
C VAL A 13 10.15 1.50 -11.45
N ARG A 14 10.00 1.43 -12.79
CA ARG A 14 10.36 0.26 -13.59
C ARG A 14 11.86 -0.07 -13.51
N LEU A 15 12.71 0.97 -13.58
CA LEU A 15 14.15 0.83 -13.47
C LEU A 15 14.54 0.34 -12.06
N ILE A 16 13.91 0.89 -11.03
CA ILE A 16 14.09 0.49 -9.63
C ILE A 16 13.71 -0.98 -9.44
N ASN A 17 12.55 -1.41 -9.94
CA ASN A 17 12.10 -2.80 -9.83
C ASN A 17 13.00 -3.77 -10.60
N LYS A 18 13.43 -3.41 -11.81
CA LYS A 18 14.35 -4.23 -12.61
C LYS A 18 15.74 -4.36 -11.96
N LEU A 19 16.22 -3.28 -11.33
CA LEU A 19 17.45 -3.27 -10.56
C LEU A 19 17.28 -4.07 -9.26
N PHE A 20 16.13 -3.97 -8.61
CA PHE A 20 15.79 -4.70 -7.38
C PHE A 20 15.83 -6.22 -7.60
N GLN A 21 15.22 -6.72 -8.67
CA GLN A 21 15.27 -8.15 -9.01
C GLN A 21 16.69 -8.64 -9.32
N LYS A 22 17.47 -7.84 -10.06
CA LYS A 22 18.89 -8.16 -10.29
C LYS A 22 19.71 -8.16 -9.00
N CYS A 23 19.42 -7.21 -8.07
CA CYS A 23 20.09 -7.14 -6.77
C CYS A 23 19.73 -8.31 -5.86
N LEU A 24 18.44 -8.69 -5.81
CA LEU A 24 17.99 -9.86 -5.04
C LEU A 24 18.66 -11.14 -5.51
N THR A 25 18.78 -11.32 -6.82
CA THR A 25 19.45 -12.49 -7.41
C THR A 25 20.94 -12.51 -7.05
N TYR A 26 21.61 -11.35 -7.10
CA TYR A 26 23.04 -11.25 -6.76
C TYR A 26 23.30 -11.37 -5.25
N ILE A 27 22.43 -10.80 -4.40
CA ILE A 27 22.52 -10.94 -2.94
C ILE A 27 22.27 -12.41 -2.53
N LYS A 28 21.26 -13.06 -3.12
CA LYS A 28 21.04 -14.51 -2.93
C LYS A 28 22.30 -15.31 -3.30
N TYR A 29 22.92 -15.00 -4.45
CA TYR A 29 24.16 -15.64 -4.89
C TYR A 29 25.34 -15.37 -3.94
N SER A 30 25.52 -14.13 -3.47
CA SER A 30 26.59 -13.73 -2.54
C SER A 30 26.43 -14.37 -1.15
N ILE A 31 25.19 -14.43 -0.64
CA ILE A 31 24.88 -15.10 0.64
C ILE A 31 25.12 -16.61 0.54
N ILE A 32 24.69 -17.24 -0.57
CA ILE A 32 24.85 -18.68 -0.78
C ILE A 32 26.33 -19.04 -0.95
N THR A 33 27.11 -18.20 -1.65
CA THR A 33 28.51 -18.52 -2.00
C THR A 33 29.54 -18.00 -1.00
N LYS A 34 29.15 -17.14 -0.04
CA LYS A 34 30.03 -16.45 0.94
C LYS A 34 31.24 -15.75 0.30
N LYS A 35 31.18 -15.38 -0.99
CA LYS A 35 32.29 -14.74 -1.71
C LYS A 35 32.22 -13.23 -1.57
N LYS A 36 33.29 -12.64 -0.99
CA LYS A 36 33.49 -11.16 -0.96
C LYS A 36 33.98 -10.66 -2.34
N PRO A 37 33.68 -9.39 -2.71
CA PRO A 37 34.15 -8.81 -3.97
C PRO A 37 35.68 -8.75 -4.02
N LYS A 38 36.26 -9.18 -5.16
CA LYS A 38 37.71 -9.35 -5.33
C LYS A 38 38.43 -8.11 -5.89
N ASN A 39 37.70 -7.07 -6.37
CA ASN A 39 38.29 -5.85 -6.95
C ASN A 39 37.44 -4.60 -6.71
N ILE A 40 38.01 -3.40 -6.99
CA ILE A 40 37.39 -2.08 -6.75
C ILE A 40 36.08 -1.89 -7.52
N LEU A 41 35.96 -2.43 -8.73
CA LEU A 41 34.71 -2.35 -9.53
C LEU A 41 33.59 -3.20 -8.92
N GLN A 42 33.92 -4.40 -8.45
CA GLN A 42 32.98 -5.28 -7.75
C GLN A 42 32.62 -4.71 -6.35
N SER A 43 33.55 -4.04 -5.66
CA SER A 43 33.26 -3.38 -4.39
C SER A 43 32.32 -2.16 -4.58
N LYS A 44 32.56 -1.30 -5.59
CA LYS A 44 31.64 -0.20 -5.93
C LYS A 44 30.24 -0.70 -6.30
N PHE A 45 30.15 -1.76 -7.07
CA PHE A 45 28.88 -2.40 -7.41
C PHE A 45 28.18 -2.98 -6.18
N TYR A 46 28.95 -3.60 -5.27
CA TYR A 46 28.46 -4.12 -3.99
C TYR A 46 27.94 -3.00 -3.08
N TYR A 47 28.69 -1.90 -2.91
CA TYR A 47 28.29 -0.77 -2.08
C TYR A 47 27.05 -0.06 -2.66
N ASN A 48 26.99 0.16 -3.97
CA ASN A 48 25.82 0.76 -4.60
C ASN A 48 24.57 -0.11 -4.46
N ASN A 49 24.71 -1.44 -4.58
CA ASN A 49 23.61 -2.38 -4.39
C ASN A 49 23.20 -2.50 -2.93
N TYR A 50 24.13 -2.42 -1.99
CA TYR A 50 23.84 -2.41 -0.55
C TYR A 50 23.11 -1.12 -0.14
N TYR A 51 23.51 0.02 -0.66
CA TYR A 51 22.85 1.30 -0.44
C TYR A 51 21.42 1.31 -1.03
N PHE A 52 21.28 0.78 -2.23
CA PHE A 52 19.99 0.59 -2.87
C PHE A 52 19.08 -0.37 -2.09
N PHE A 53 19.63 -1.43 -1.53
CA PHE A 53 18.90 -2.37 -0.67
C PHE A 53 18.36 -1.70 0.60
N ILE A 54 19.18 -0.87 1.27
CA ILE A 54 18.75 -0.12 2.47
C ILE A 54 17.62 0.87 2.12
N ILE A 55 17.75 1.62 1.02
CA ILE A 55 16.71 2.55 0.56
C ILE A 55 15.42 1.78 0.21
N SER A 56 15.55 0.66 -0.49
CA SER A 56 14.40 -0.18 -0.86
C SER A 56 13.72 -0.78 0.37
N SER A 57 14.48 -1.19 1.39
CA SER A 57 13.93 -1.71 2.65
C SER A 57 13.13 -0.66 3.39
N HIS A 58 13.62 0.58 3.43
CA HIS A 58 12.90 1.68 4.07
C HIS A 58 11.62 2.05 3.31
N ILE A 59 11.65 2.02 1.97
CA ILE A 59 10.44 2.23 1.16
C ILE A 59 9.41 1.13 1.43
N ILE A 60 9.85 -0.14 1.47
CA ILE A 60 8.98 -1.28 1.78
C ILE A 60 8.36 -1.15 3.17
N GLU A 61 9.17 -0.81 4.19
CA GLU A 61 8.67 -0.57 5.55
C GLU A 61 7.61 0.54 5.57
N THR A 62 7.88 1.66 4.92
CA THR A 62 6.92 2.77 4.82
C THR A 62 5.62 2.35 4.13
N GLN A 63 5.67 1.54 3.06
CA GLN A 63 4.45 1.05 2.38
C GLN A 63 3.65 0.11 3.30
N ILE A 64 4.32 -0.77 4.03
CA ILE A 64 3.70 -1.65 5.02
C ILE A 64 3.04 -0.83 6.14
N GLU A 65 3.73 0.17 6.69
CA GLU A 65 3.19 1.06 7.72
C GLU A 65 1.93 1.79 7.25
N MET A 66 1.93 2.27 6.01
CA MET A 66 0.75 2.92 5.43
C MET A 66 -0.41 1.95 5.18
N ALA A 67 -0.14 0.70 4.82
CA ALA A 67 -1.15 -0.33 4.67
C ALA A 67 -1.74 -0.74 6.03
N GLU A 68 -0.91 -0.93 7.06
CA GLU A 68 -1.35 -1.16 8.44
C GLU A 68 -2.27 -0.02 8.92
N ARG A 69 -1.87 1.23 8.63
CA ARG A 69 -2.71 2.38 8.98
C ARG A 69 -4.05 2.41 8.24
N CYS A 70 -4.08 1.99 6.97
CA CYS A 70 -5.34 1.82 6.26
C CYS A 70 -6.25 0.78 6.95
N VAL A 71 -5.71 -0.35 7.39
CA VAL A 71 -6.46 -1.38 8.14
C VAL A 71 -6.99 -0.82 9.47
N GLU A 72 -6.16 -0.08 10.21
CA GLU A 72 -6.60 0.61 11.44
C GLU A 72 -7.77 1.59 11.18
N ILE A 73 -7.68 2.42 10.12
CA ILE A 73 -8.73 3.37 9.74
C ILE A 73 -10.03 2.65 9.33
N LEU A 74 -9.95 1.49 8.72
CA LEU A 74 -11.12 0.68 8.40
C LEU A 74 -11.87 0.22 9.65
N ALA A 75 -11.20 0.09 10.79
CA ALA A 75 -11.77 -0.34 12.06
C ALA A 75 -12.67 -1.59 11.90
N ILE A 76 -12.14 -2.62 11.23
CA ILE A 76 -12.85 -3.87 10.96
C ILE A 76 -13.08 -4.58 12.30
N PRO A 77 -14.33 -5.00 12.63
CA PRO A 77 -14.58 -5.76 13.85
C PRO A 77 -13.78 -7.06 13.89
N GLU A 78 -13.26 -7.40 15.06
CA GLU A 78 -12.50 -8.62 15.27
C GLU A 78 -13.34 -9.87 14.93
N GLY A 79 -12.73 -10.83 14.21
CA GLY A 79 -13.39 -12.06 13.79
C GLY A 79 -14.43 -11.90 12.66
N LYS A 80 -14.52 -10.74 12.03
CA LYS A 80 -15.42 -10.55 10.89
C LYS A 80 -14.78 -11.09 9.62
N ASP A 81 -15.39 -12.11 9.02
CA ASP A 81 -15.07 -12.53 7.66
C ASP A 81 -15.48 -11.44 6.67
N CYS A 82 -14.55 -11.02 5.83
CA CYS A 82 -14.78 -9.96 4.86
C CYS A 82 -13.88 -10.09 3.65
N LEU A 83 -14.36 -9.58 2.51
CA LEU A 83 -13.57 -9.47 1.28
C LEU A 83 -13.16 -8.01 1.06
N ILE A 84 -11.86 -7.79 0.91
CA ILE A 84 -11.26 -6.46 0.76
C ILE A 84 -10.76 -6.25 -0.66
N LEU A 85 -11.04 -5.09 -1.26
CA LEU A 85 -10.47 -4.67 -2.52
C LEU A 85 -9.19 -3.87 -2.29
N ASP A 86 -8.04 -4.37 -2.73
CA ASP A 86 -6.75 -3.68 -2.70
C ASP A 86 -6.49 -2.96 -4.03
N ILE A 87 -6.64 -1.64 -4.04
CA ILE A 87 -6.62 -0.80 -5.24
C ILE A 87 -5.23 -0.22 -5.48
N GLY A 88 -4.59 -0.64 -6.59
CA GLY A 88 -3.19 -0.33 -6.86
C GLY A 88 -2.24 -1.18 -6.03
N CYS A 89 -2.54 -2.48 -5.93
CA CYS A 89 -1.83 -3.44 -5.07
C CYS A 89 -0.35 -3.62 -5.44
N GLY A 90 0.06 -3.23 -6.64
CA GLY A 90 1.45 -3.28 -7.10
C GLY A 90 2.08 -4.66 -6.96
N SER A 91 3.17 -4.74 -6.20
CA SER A 91 3.89 -6.00 -5.90
C SER A 91 3.28 -6.81 -4.76
N GLY A 92 2.11 -6.42 -4.25
CA GLY A 92 1.36 -7.15 -3.23
C GLY A 92 1.74 -6.84 -1.78
N LEU A 93 2.47 -5.73 -1.51
CA LEU A 93 2.86 -5.38 -0.14
C LEU A 93 1.66 -5.07 0.76
N SER A 94 0.70 -4.30 0.26
CA SER A 94 -0.56 -4.01 0.96
C SER A 94 -1.41 -5.28 1.15
N GLY A 95 -1.47 -6.12 0.11
CA GLY A 95 -2.14 -7.40 0.17
C GLY A 95 -1.54 -8.35 1.21
N SER A 96 -0.20 -8.38 1.35
CA SER A 96 0.45 -9.18 2.38
C SER A 96 0.06 -8.73 3.80
N VAL A 97 -0.14 -7.43 4.02
CA VAL A 97 -0.66 -6.91 5.29
C VAL A 97 -2.07 -7.42 5.54
N LEU A 98 -2.95 -7.41 4.51
CA LEU A 98 -4.30 -7.97 4.64
C LEU A 98 -4.28 -9.46 4.99
N THR A 99 -3.42 -10.25 4.33
CA THR A 99 -3.21 -11.67 4.64
C THR A 99 -2.72 -11.88 6.08
N ASP A 100 -1.76 -11.05 6.56
CA ASP A 100 -1.25 -11.14 7.93
C ASP A 100 -2.32 -10.86 9.00
N HIS A 101 -3.35 -10.08 8.64
CA HIS A 101 -4.55 -9.84 9.46
C HIS A 101 -5.64 -10.92 9.29
N GLY A 102 -5.45 -11.89 8.40
CA GLY A 102 -6.41 -12.97 8.12
C GLY A 102 -7.58 -12.56 7.22
N TYR A 103 -7.44 -11.50 6.43
CA TYR A 103 -8.48 -11.05 5.51
C TYR A 103 -8.30 -11.63 4.11
N GLU A 104 -9.41 -12.02 3.49
CA GLU A 104 -9.48 -12.32 2.06
C GLU A 104 -9.46 -11.03 1.24
N TRP A 105 -8.72 -11.02 0.12
CA TRP A 105 -8.60 -9.82 -0.69
C TRP A 105 -8.40 -10.10 -2.18
N ILE A 106 -8.81 -9.12 -3.00
CA ILE A 106 -8.56 -9.07 -4.43
C ILE A 106 -7.78 -7.80 -4.75
N GLY A 107 -6.62 -7.96 -5.38
CA GLY A 107 -5.76 -6.85 -5.80
C GLY A 107 -5.98 -6.46 -7.25
N VAL A 108 -6.07 -5.15 -7.50
CA VAL A 108 -6.13 -4.60 -8.87
C VAL A 108 -4.96 -3.65 -9.10
N ASP A 109 -4.28 -3.78 -10.23
CA ASP A 109 -3.22 -2.84 -10.65
C ASP A 109 -3.18 -2.69 -12.17
N ILE A 110 -2.82 -1.51 -12.65
CA ILE A 110 -2.66 -1.23 -14.09
C ILE A 110 -1.37 -1.85 -14.66
N SER A 111 -0.38 -2.09 -13.81
CA SER A 111 0.94 -2.57 -14.20
C SER A 111 1.02 -4.09 -14.17
N ALA A 112 0.91 -4.73 -15.34
CA ALA A 112 1.09 -6.17 -15.46
C ALA A 112 2.44 -6.65 -14.87
N SER A 113 3.51 -5.88 -15.06
CA SER A 113 4.83 -6.21 -14.51
C SER A 113 4.90 -6.18 -12.99
N MET A 114 4.11 -5.32 -12.32
CA MET A 114 4.01 -5.31 -10.87
C MET A 114 3.22 -6.51 -10.35
N LEU A 115 2.17 -6.89 -11.07
CA LEU A 115 1.39 -8.10 -10.74
C LEU A 115 2.20 -9.38 -10.95
N GLU A 116 3.12 -9.41 -11.92
CA GLU A 116 4.08 -10.52 -12.06
C GLU A 116 4.99 -10.62 -10.82
N VAL A 117 5.50 -9.48 -10.32
CA VAL A 117 6.28 -9.46 -9.08
C VAL A 117 5.43 -9.92 -7.89
N ALA A 118 4.16 -9.53 -7.80
CA ALA A 118 3.25 -9.99 -6.76
C ALA A 118 3.08 -11.52 -6.80
N LYS A 119 2.93 -12.11 -7.99
CA LYS A 119 2.90 -13.58 -8.18
C LYS A 119 4.22 -14.25 -7.77
N GLU A 120 5.36 -13.65 -8.15
CA GLU A 120 6.68 -14.14 -7.72
C GLU A 120 6.87 -14.08 -6.21
N ASN A 121 6.22 -13.10 -5.54
CA ASN A 121 6.18 -12.99 -4.08
C ASN A 121 5.19 -13.98 -3.43
N GLU A 122 4.48 -14.79 -4.23
CA GLU A 122 3.52 -15.80 -3.76
C GLU A 122 2.45 -15.20 -2.84
N VAL A 123 1.90 -14.01 -3.21
CA VAL A 123 0.81 -13.40 -2.45
C VAL A 123 -0.45 -14.26 -2.50
N GLU A 124 -1.23 -14.30 -1.44
CA GLU A 124 -2.38 -15.19 -1.30
C GLU A 124 -3.65 -14.66 -1.97
N GLY A 125 -3.74 -13.34 -2.22
CA GLY A 125 -4.92 -12.73 -2.86
C GLY A 125 -4.95 -12.91 -4.37
N ASP A 126 -6.15 -12.82 -4.93
CA ASP A 126 -6.37 -12.82 -6.37
C ASP A 126 -5.90 -11.49 -7.00
N LEU A 127 -5.28 -11.58 -8.18
CA LEU A 127 -4.69 -10.42 -8.86
C LEU A 127 -5.33 -10.17 -10.22
N ILE A 128 -5.75 -8.92 -10.46
CA ILE A 128 -6.42 -8.51 -11.69
C ILE A 128 -5.70 -7.31 -12.32
N ASN A 129 -5.31 -7.42 -13.60
CA ASN A 129 -4.75 -6.30 -14.34
C ASN A 129 -5.87 -5.38 -14.85
N LEU A 130 -5.93 -4.16 -14.30
CA LEU A 130 -7.02 -3.22 -14.54
C LEU A 130 -6.60 -1.76 -14.40
N ASP A 131 -7.05 -0.87 -15.32
CA ASP A 131 -6.99 0.58 -15.16
C ASP A 131 -8.22 1.08 -14.39
N ILE A 132 -8.06 1.38 -13.12
CA ILE A 132 -9.13 1.88 -12.24
C ILE A 132 -9.78 3.18 -12.74
N GLY A 133 -9.07 4.00 -13.53
CA GLY A 133 -9.60 5.22 -14.14
C GLY A 133 -10.59 4.99 -15.28
N GLN A 134 -10.70 3.76 -15.79
CA GLN A 134 -11.75 3.35 -16.70
C GLN A 134 -13.00 2.85 -15.95
N GLY A 135 -12.90 2.69 -14.64
CA GLY A 135 -13.86 1.99 -13.82
C GLY A 135 -13.66 0.48 -13.85
N PHE A 136 -14.41 -0.24 -13.06
CA PHE A 136 -14.36 -1.69 -12.98
C PHE A 136 -15.76 -2.29 -12.85
N SER A 137 -15.90 -3.53 -13.33
CA SER A 137 -17.20 -4.19 -13.48
C SER A 137 -17.30 -5.40 -12.54
N PHE A 138 -17.00 -5.20 -11.26
CA PHE A 138 -17.32 -6.21 -10.25
C PHE A 138 -18.84 -6.27 -10.02
N ARG A 139 -19.32 -7.39 -9.50
CA ARG A 139 -20.71 -7.53 -9.10
C ARG A 139 -21.04 -6.50 -8.01
N PRO A 140 -22.25 -5.93 -8.00
CA PRO A 140 -22.68 -5.04 -6.93
C PRO A 140 -22.59 -5.72 -5.56
N GLY A 141 -22.08 -5.00 -4.56
CA GLY A 141 -21.97 -5.49 -3.19
C GLY A 141 -21.00 -6.65 -2.98
N SER A 142 -19.94 -6.73 -3.80
CA SER A 142 -18.93 -7.81 -3.67
C SER A 142 -17.92 -7.59 -2.55
N PHE A 143 -17.65 -6.34 -2.19
CA PHE A 143 -16.59 -6.02 -1.24
C PHE A 143 -17.13 -5.33 0.01
N ASP A 144 -16.64 -5.76 1.17
CA ASP A 144 -16.98 -5.17 2.46
C ASP A 144 -16.12 -3.97 2.79
N TYR A 145 -14.91 -3.92 2.27
CA TYR A 145 -13.94 -2.85 2.49
C TYR A 145 -13.08 -2.64 1.25
N ALA A 146 -12.41 -1.48 1.19
CA ALA A 146 -11.38 -1.23 0.18
C ALA A 146 -10.20 -0.45 0.78
N ILE A 147 -8.99 -0.79 0.36
CA ILE A 147 -7.78 -0.03 0.65
C ILE A 147 -7.09 0.43 -0.63
N SER A 148 -6.26 1.45 -0.51
CA SER A 148 -5.32 1.85 -1.55
C SER A 148 -4.11 2.50 -0.90
N VAL A 149 -2.92 2.13 -1.31
CA VAL A 149 -1.68 2.73 -0.80
C VAL A 149 -0.87 3.31 -1.95
N SER A 150 -0.67 4.62 -1.93
CA SER A 150 0.14 5.36 -2.90
C SER A 150 -0.31 5.22 -4.37
N ALA A 151 -1.60 4.96 -4.64
CA ALA A 151 -2.10 4.78 -6.01
C ALA A 151 -3.10 5.85 -6.45
N LEU A 152 -3.95 6.37 -5.55
CA LEU A 152 -5.06 7.24 -5.90
C LEU A 152 -4.64 8.54 -6.62
N GLN A 153 -3.47 9.12 -6.29
CA GLN A 153 -2.96 10.33 -6.93
C GLN A 153 -2.75 10.19 -8.43
N TRP A 154 -2.52 8.97 -8.94
CA TRP A 154 -2.31 8.73 -10.37
C TRP A 154 -3.55 8.94 -11.23
N LEU A 155 -4.76 8.91 -10.63
CA LEU A 155 -5.99 9.28 -11.32
C LEU A 155 -6.03 10.77 -11.71
N CYS A 156 -5.27 11.59 -11.00
CA CYS A 156 -5.19 13.05 -11.22
C CYS A 156 -4.10 13.45 -12.23
N ILE A 157 -3.37 12.49 -12.80
CA ILE A 157 -2.30 12.74 -13.76
C ILE A 157 -2.78 12.39 -15.17
N ALA A 158 -2.78 13.36 -16.05
CA ALA A 158 -3.11 13.16 -17.46
C ALA A 158 -1.87 12.71 -18.25
N GLU A 159 -1.47 11.44 -18.12
CA GLU A 159 -0.32 10.88 -18.86
C GLU A 159 -0.57 10.78 -20.37
N LYS A 160 -1.82 10.76 -20.80
CA LYS A 160 -2.23 10.73 -22.20
C LYS A 160 -3.13 11.93 -22.47
N SER A 161 -3.02 12.53 -23.66
CA SER A 161 -3.85 13.65 -24.10
C SER A 161 -5.36 13.33 -24.09
N SER A 162 -5.71 12.06 -24.18
CA SER A 162 -7.10 11.56 -24.09
C SER A 162 -7.62 11.43 -22.66
N TYR A 163 -6.78 11.59 -21.63
CA TYR A 163 -7.18 11.43 -20.24
C TYR A 163 -7.82 12.71 -19.70
N ASN A 164 -9.07 12.61 -19.31
CA ASN A 164 -9.79 13.64 -18.57
C ASN A 164 -9.84 13.21 -17.09
N VAL A 165 -9.18 13.97 -16.22
CA VAL A 165 -9.05 13.68 -14.80
C VAL A 165 -10.42 13.55 -14.13
N ASN A 166 -11.34 14.50 -14.37
CA ASN A 166 -12.69 14.45 -13.78
C ASN A 166 -13.46 13.20 -14.19
N ARG A 167 -13.36 12.81 -15.46
CA ARG A 167 -14.00 11.59 -15.96
C ARG A 167 -13.39 10.33 -15.33
N ARG A 168 -12.07 10.27 -15.16
CA ARG A 168 -11.37 9.14 -14.53
C ARG A 168 -11.76 8.99 -13.06
N LEU A 169 -11.76 10.08 -12.30
CA LEU A 169 -12.20 10.10 -10.92
C LEU A 169 -13.67 9.68 -10.79
N LYS A 170 -14.54 10.23 -11.65
CA LYS A 170 -15.96 9.84 -11.67
C LYS A 170 -16.15 8.35 -11.96
N ASN A 171 -15.50 7.83 -13.00
CA ASN A 171 -15.61 6.41 -13.36
C ASN A 171 -15.15 5.52 -12.20
N PHE A 172 -14.04 5.88 -11.55
CA PHE A 172 -13.50 5.20 -10.40
C PHE A 172 -14.51 5.17 -9.25
N PHE A 173 -14.97 6.32 -8.78
CA PHE A 173 -15.87 6.37 -7.62
C PHE A 173 -17.24 5.77 -7.89
N VAL A 174 -17.81 5.93 -9.10
CA VAL A 174 -19.07 5.28 -9.49
C VAL A 174 -18.93 3.76 -9.44
N SER A 175 -17.88 3.21 -10.04
CA SER A 175 -17.68 1.76 -10.07
C SER A 175 -17.32 1.19 -8.70
N LEU A 176 -16.54 1.93 -7.90
CA LEU A 176 -16.23 1.57 -6.52
C LEU A 176 -17.51 1.51 -5.67
N TYR A 177 -18.34 2.56 -5.71
CA TYR A 177 -19.59 2.59 -4.95
C TYR A 177 -20.50 1.42 -5.28
N LYS A 178 -20.57 1.04 -6.55
CA LYS A 178 -21.41 -0.09 -7.00
C LYS A 178 -20.94 -1.44 -6.46
N CYS A 179 -19.63 -1.67 -6.40
CA CYS A 179 -19.09 -2.97 -5.99
C CYS A 179 -18.98 -3.14 -4.47
N LEU A 180 -19.16 -2.08 -3.71
CA LEU A 180 -19.13 -2.11 -2.25
C LEU A 180 -20.49 -2.51 -1.66
N THR A 181 -20.45 -3.21 -0.53
CA THR A 181 -21.64 -3.45 0.30
C THR A 181 -22.12 -2.14 0.94
N ILE A 182 -23.41 -2.07 1.31
CA ILE A 182 -23.94 -0.93 2.06
C ILE A 182 -23.22 -0.87 3.43
N GLY A 183 -22.66 0.29 3.75
CA GLY A 183 -21.87 0.50 4.96
C GLY A 183 -20.39 0.16 4.83
N ALA A 184 -19.96 -0.31 3.66
CA ALA A 184 -18.55 -0.56 3.40
C ALA A 184 -17.68 0.69 3.63
N ARG A 185 -16.54 0.50 4.25
CA ARG A 185 -15.56 1.56 4.51
C ARG A 185 -14.35 1.41 3.61
N CYS A 186 -13.77 2.56 3.23
CA CYS A 186 -12.56 2.62 2.41
C CYS A 186 -11.52 3.49 3.09
N ALA A 187 -10.25 3.08 3.01
CA ALA A 187 -9.11 3.85 3.49
C ALA A 187 -8.06 3.95 2.39
N PHE A 188 -7.83 5.14 1.86
CA PHE A 188 -6.95 5.37 0.70
C PHE A 188 -5.83 6.32 1.07
N GLN A 189 -4.64 5.80 1.27
CA GLN A 189 -3.44 6.62 1.44
C GLN A 189 -2.99 7.16 0.08
N PHE A 190 -2.65 8.44 0.02
CA PHE A 190 -2.16 9.07 -1.19
C PHE A 190 -1.24 10.26 -0.93
N TYR A 191 -0.48 10.65 -1.93
CA TYR A 191 0.39 11.82 -1.90
C TYR A 191 -0.17 12.92 -2.80
N PRO A 192 -0.89 13.92 -2.26
CA PRO A 192 -1.41 15.01 -3.05
C PRO A 192 -0.27 15.92 -3.55
N ALA A 193 -0.33 16.33 -4.82
CA ALA A 193 0.61 17.29 -5.36
C ALA A 193 0.37 18.72 -4.83
N ASN A 194 -0.88 19.03 -4.49
CA ASN A 194 -1.33 20.34 -3.98
C ASN A 194 -2.68 20.20 -3.26
N PRO A 195 -3.14 21.22 -2.52
CA PRO A 195 -4.43 21.20 -1.84
C PRO A 195 -5.63 21.07 -2.79
N GLU A 196 -5.54 21.59 -4.00
CA GLU A 196 -6.59 21.52 -5.02
C GLU A 196 -6.85 20.06 -5.43
N GLN A 197 -5.80 19.23 -5.47
CA GLN A 197 -5.93 17.81 -5.76
C GLN A 197 -6.68 17.06 -4.64
N ILE A 198 -6.44 17.42 -3.37
CA ILE A 198 -7.19 16.88 -2.24
C ILE A 198 -8.67 17.19 -2.41
N ASN A 199 -8.98 18.47 -2.66
CA ASN A 199 -10.36 18.93 -2.84
C ASN A 199 -11.04 18.24 -4.03
N LEU A 200 -10.33 18.07 -5.14
CA LEU A 200 -10.84 17.42 -6.36
C LEU A 200 -11.20 15.94 -6.09
N ILE A 201 -10.31 15.20 -5.45
CA ILE A 201 -10.53 13.79 -5.13
C ILE A 201 -11.69 13.65 -4.14
N THR A 202 -11.67 14.41 -3.04
CA THR A 202 -12.71 14.36 -2.01
C THR A 202 -14.07 14.75 -2.56
N LYS A 203 -14.15 15.85 -3.31
CA LYS A 203 -15.38 16.30 -3.96
C LYS A 203 -15.94 15.24 -4.90
N SER A 204 -15.08 14.63 -5.73
CA SER A 204 -15.51 13.58 -6.65
C SER A 204 -16.06 12.36 -5.92
N ALA A 205 -15.50 11.97 -4.77
CA ALA A 205 -16.02 10.87 -3.96
C ALA A 205 -17.41 11.21 -3.40
N LEU A 206 -17.56 12.39 -2.79
CA LEU A 206 -18.82 12.83 -2.18
C LEU A 206 -19.95 12.97 -3.22
N GLU A 207 -19.65 13.50 -4.39
CA GLU A 207 -20.61 13.63 -5.51
C GLU A 207 -21.08 12.28 -6.05
N ASN A 208 -20.33 11.20 -5.81
CA ASN A 208 -20.68 9.85 -6.25
C ASN A 208 -21.22 8.95 -5.11
N GLY A 209 -21.77 9.56 -4.05
CA GLY A 209 -22.55 8.89 -3.02
C GLY A 209 -21.79 8.45 -1.79
N PHE A 210 -20.48 8.67 -1.73
CA PHE A 210 -19.72 8.43 -0.51
C PHE A 210 -19.93 9.54 0.52
N THR A 211 -19.74 9.17 1.77
CA THR A 211 -19.55 10.09 2.89
C THR A 211 -18.16 9.88 3.47
N GLY A 212 -17.56 10.90 4.07
CA GLY A 212 -16.22 10.78 4.62
C GLY A 212 -15.40 12.05 4.51
N GLY A 213 -14.08 11.91 4.61
CA GLY A 213 -13.17 13.05 4.60
C GLY A 213 -11.71 12.64 4.67
N ILE A 214 -10.85 13.63 4.90
CA ILE A 214 -9.42 13.45 4.99
C ILE A 214 -8.99 13.26 6.44
N VAL A 215 -8.24 12.20 6.68
CA VAL A 215 -7.47 11.97 7.92
C VAL A 215 -6.01 12.32 7.61
N VAL A 216 -5.39 13.10 8.48
CA VAL A 216 -4.00 13.54 8.32
C VAL A 216 -3.19 13.06 9.51
N ASP A 217 -2.23 12.18 9.26
CA ASP A 217 -1.26 11.77 10.27
C ASP A 217 -0.05 12.71 10.23
N PHE A 218 0.49 13.03 11.41
CA PHE A 218 1.63 13.93 11.60
C PHE A 218 1.42 15.31 10.94
N PRO A 219 0.32 16.05 11.27
CA PRO A 219 -0.05 17.27 10.57
C PRO A 219 1.00 18.38 10.63
N HIS A 220 1.81 18.40 11.68
CA HIS A 220 2.86 19.40 11.92
C HIS A 220 4.21 19.03 11.28
N SER A 221 4.39 17.81 10.81
CA SER A 221 5.64 17.36 10.17
C SER A 221 5.56 17.46 8.66
N THR A 222 6.40 18.27 8.04
CA THR A 222 6.50 18.36 6.57
C THR A 222 7.02 17.08 5.92
N LYS A 223 7.82 16.29 6.63
CA LYS A 223 8.44 15.05 6.11
C LYS A 223 7.60 13.81 6.36
N LYS A 224 6.98 13.72 7.55
CA LYS A 224 6.22 12.53 7.98
C LYS A 224 4.74 12.60 7.60
N LYS A 225 4.21 13.77 7.25
CA LYS A 225 2.79 13.98 6.96
C LYS A 225 2.25 12.98 5.94
N LYS A 226 1.17 12.29 6.30
CA LYS A 226 0.45 11.33 5.45
C LYS A 226 -1.01 11.72 5.35
N TYR A 227 -1.56 11.55 4.14
CA TYR A 227 -2.97 11.84 3.87
C TYR A 227 -3.71 10.53 3.60
N TYR A 228 -4.84 10.36 4.26
CA TYR A 228 -5.74 9.23 4.05
C TYR A 228 -7.13 9.78 3.72
N LEU A 229 -7.72 9.30 2.64
CA LEU A 229 -9.11 9.55 2.34
C LEU A 229 -9.93 8.40 2.95
N PHE A 230 -10.68 8.71 4.02
CA PHE A 230 -11.66 7.81 4.58
C PHE A 230 -13.00 8.03 3.90
N LEU A 231 -13.63 6.96 3.43
CA LEU A 231 -14.94 6.98 2.79
C LEU A 231 -15.82 5.87 3.34
N GLN A 232 -17.14 6.13 3.32
CA GLN A 232 -18.15 5.13 3.64
C GLN A 232 -19.27 5.15 2.62
N ALA A 233 -19.71 3.97 2.18
CA ALA A 233 -20.78 3.80 1.21
C ALA A 233 -22.13 3.63 1.91
N GLY A 234 -23.08 4.54 1.63
CA GLY A 234 -24.47 4.39 2.07
C GLY A 234 -24.80 4.77 3.52
N PHE A 235 -24.01 5.64 4.18
CA PHE A 235 -24.28 6.13 5.54
C PHE A 235 -24.47 7.64 5.61
N THR A 236 -25.11 8.10 6.71
CA THR A 236 -25.33 9.51 7.00
C THR A 236 -24.06 10.18 7.57
N LYS A 237 -24.04 11.53 7.59
CA LYS A 237 -22.91 12.28 8.14
C LYS A 237 -22.66 12.02 9.63
N GLU A 238 -23.71 11.69 10.39
CA GLU A 238 -23.62 11.40 11.83
C GLU A 238 -22.81 10.14 12.12
N SER A 239 -23.08 9.05 11.38
CA SER A 239 -22.35 7.78 11.55
C SER A 239 -20.85 7.89 11.22
N ILE A 240 -20.46 8.86 10.40
CA ILE A 240 -19.04 9.09 10.09
C ILE A 240 -18.32 9.76 11.24
N LYS A 241 -18.99 10.75 11.88
CA LYS A 241 -18.40 11.44 13.00
C LYS A 241 -18.04 10.46 14.11
N ASP A 242 -18.93 9.54 14.42
CA ASP A 242 -18.71 8.50 15.43
C ASP A 242 -17.52 7.60 15.09
N VAL A 243 -17.38 7.22 13.80
CA VAL A 243 -16.24 6.41 13.33
C VAL A 243 -14.94 7.21 13.35
N MET A 244 -14.96 8.48 12.93
CA MET A 244 -13.75 9.32 12.93
C MET A 244 -13.30 9.68 14.35
N ASP A 245 -14.23 9.83 15.29
CA ASP A 245 -13.92 10.05 16.71
C ASP A 245 -13.39 8.77 17.39
N ALA A 246 -13.75 7.59 16.86
CA ALA A 246 -13.26 6.29 17.32
C ALA A 246 -11.88 5.93 16.75
N ILE A 247 -11.42 6.56 15.66
CA ILE A 247 -10.08 6.35 15.10
C ILE A 247 -9.07 7.00 16.05
N PRO A 248 -8.11 6.24 16.60
CA PRO A 248 -7.08 6.82 17.45
C PRO A 248 -6.36 7.95 16.70
N LYS A 249 -6.52 9.17 17.17
CA LYS A 249 -5.72 10.29 16.67
C LYS A 249 -4.30 10.02 17.14
N ASN A 250 -3.38 9.85 16.21
CA ASN A 250 -1.96 9.80 16.54
C ASN A 250 -1.47 11.25 16.80
N ASP A 251 -2.13 11.95 17.74
CA ASP A 251 -1.60 13.13 18.40
C ASP A 251 -0.58 12.62 19.43
N ILE A 252 0.52 12.08 18.95
CA ILE A 252 1.65 11.78 19.82
C ILE A 252 2.41 13.09 19.92
N ASP A 253 2.38 13.69 21.10
CA ASP A 253 3.29 14.75 21.47
C ASP A 253 4.71 14.28 21.16
N ASP A 254 5.51 15.11 20.47
CA ASP A 254 6.82 14.77 19.93
C ASP A 254 7.84 14.28 21.01
N ASP A 255 7.52 14.40 22.30
CA ASP A 255 8.40 14.08 23.44
C ASP A 255 8.20 12.67 24.05
N GLU A 256 7.11 11.91 23.69
CA GLU A 256 6.89 10.53 24.15
C GLU A 256 7.15 9.46 23.06
N GLU A 257 7.67 9.87 21.89
CA GLU A 257 7.83 8.98 20.72
C GLU A 257 8.86 7.85 20.95
N ASP A 258 9.88 8.04 21.77
CA ASP A 258 10.99 7.08 21.83
C ASP A 258 10.61 5.76 22.54
N GLU A 259 9.82 5.78 23.62
CA GLU A 259 9.46 4.56 24.34
C GLU A 259 8.35 3.73 23.67
N LYS A 260 7.32 4.37 23.10
CA LYS A 260 6.22 3.65 22.42
C LYS A 260 6.63 3.09 21.06
N VAL A 261 7.52 3.81 20.36
CA VAL A 261 8.10 3.35 19.08
C VAL A 261 8.95 2.10 19.30
N ASP A 262 9.68 1.99 20.40
CA ASP A 262 10.49 0.81 20.69
C ASP A 262 9.65 -0.43 20.98
N VAL A 263 8.54 -0.32 21.71
CA VAL A 263 7.64 -1.45 21.98
C VAL A 263 6.98 -1.97 20.70
N VAL A 264 6.56 -1.06 19.81
CA VAL A 264 5.98 -1.43 18.51
C VAL A 264 7.05 -2.04 17.59
N ARG A 265 8.26 -1.47 17.57
CA ARG A 265 9.42 -2.02 16.84
C ARG A 265 9.81 -3.41 17.35
N GLU A 266 9.82 -3.64 18.67
CA GLU A 266 10.12 -4.96 19.26
C GLU A 266 9.03 -5.99 18.94
N ARG A 267 7.75 -5.63 19.05
CA ARG A 267 6.64 -6.51 18.64
C ARG A 267 6.72 -6.86 17.15
N ARG A 268 7.08 -5.90 16.28
CA ARG A 268 7.31 -6.11 14.84
C ARG A 268 8.53 -7.00 14.57
N LYS A 269 9.64 -6.81 15.32
CA LYS A 269 10.82 -7.69 15.23
C LYS A 269 10.48 -9.13 15.62
N LEU A 270 9.73 -9.33 16.69
CA LEU A 270 9.27 -10.66 17.14
C LEU A 270 8.31 -11.32 16.15
N LYS A 271 7.38 -10.57 15.53
CA LYS A 271 6.51 -11.09 14.47
C LYS A 271 7.32 -11.44 13.22
N LYS A 272 8.25 -10.59 12.76
CA LYS A 272 9.17 -10.89 11.65
C LYS A 272 10.01 -12.16 11.91
N GLN A 273 10.50 -12.33 13.13
CA GLN A 273 11.29 -13.50 13.49
C GLN A 273 10.45 -14.77 13.46
N LYS A 274 9.22 -14.75 13.98
CA LYS A 274 8.27 -15.86 13.89
C LYS A 274 7.86 -16.18 12.45
N TYR A 275 7.65 -15.18 11.61
CA TYR A 275 7.35 -15.36 10.18
C TYR A 275 8.53 -16.01 9.43
N HIS A 276 9.75 -15.52 9.64
CA HIS A 276 10.95 -16.14 9.06
C HIS A 276 11.15 -17.57 9.55
N GLU A 277 10.93 -17.85 10.82
CA GLU A 277 11.04 -19.22 11.37
C GLU A 277 9.97 -20.16 10.82
N SER A 278 8.74 -19.71 10.65
CA SER A 278 7.66 -20.51 10.04
C SER A 278 7.96 -20.83 8.57
N ARG A 279 8.47 -19.85 7.82
CA ARG A 279 8.85 -20.01 6.42
C ARG A 279 10.10 -20.90 6.23
N PHE A 280 11.04 -20.87 7.17
CA PHE A 280 12.17 -21.81 7.20
C PHE A 280 11.72 -23.25 7.48
N LYS A 281 10.81 -23.44 8.44
CA LYS A 281 10.23 -24.76 8.75
C LYS A 281 9.44 -25.34 7.58
N SER A 282 8.67 -24.53 6.86
CA SER A 282 7.94 -24.98 5.65
C SER A 282 8.89 -25.34 4.50
N ARG A 283 9.99 -24.61 4.32
CA ARG A 283 11.04 -24.96 3.33
C ARG A 283 11.76 -26.26 3.66
N GLU A 284 12.14 -26.48 4.90
CA GLU A 284 12.74 -27.76 5.34
C GLU A 284 11.79 -28.93 5.14
N TRP A 285 10.49 -28.73 5.38
CA TRP A 285 9.48 -29.76 5.17
C TRP A 285 9.35 -30.11 3.66
N ILE A 286 9.34 -29.09 2.77
CA ILE A 286 9.31 -29.28 1.31
C ILE A 286 10.56 -30.04 0.84
N LEU A 287 11.74 -29.71 1.37
CA LEU A 287 13.00 -30.37 0.99
C LEU A 287 13.09 -31.81 1.51
N LYS A 288 12.45 -32.13 2.66
CA LYS A 288 12.35 -33.50 3.20
C LYS A 288 11.38 -34.39 2.42
N LYS A 289 10.37 -33.82 1.74
CA LYS A 289 9.44 -34.57 0.88
C LYS A 289 9.95 -34.87 -0.52
N LYS A 290 11.05 -34.24 -0.96
CA LYS A 290 11.69 -34.46 -2.27
C LYS A 290 12.86 -35.46 -2.23
N LYS A 291 13.13 -36.07 -1.08
CA LYS A 291 13.96 -37.27 -0.92
C LYS A 291 13.06 -38.50 -0.67
#